data_22e1f80c49b408b47de291c5f57d9691
#
_entry.id   22e1f80c49b408b47de291c5f57d9691
#
_cell.length_a   1.000
_cell.length_b   1.000
_cell.length_c   1.000
_cell.angle_alpha   90.00
_cell.angle_beta   90.00
_cell.angle_gamma   90.00
#
_symmetry.space_group_name_H-M   'P 1'
#
loop_
_entity.id
_entity.type
_entity.pdbx_description
1 polymer ?
#
loop_
_entity_poly.entity_id
_entity_poly.type
_entity_poly.pdbx_seq_one_letter_code
_entity_poly.pdbx_strand_id
1 'polypeptide(L)'
;RRQRQMCIRDSIHTISGALTAHIDIHSGNYLYILLPTLGVVITALYVRFMVKDNISHGVTRVLWAISQNKSRLKRHNMYTSLLASSVTIGFGGSVGAEGPIVYTGSAIGSNLGSAFRMSPKVLMILVGCGAAAGIAGIFKAPIAGMLFTLEVLMLELTTVSVMPLLISAITSATIAYMYTGYSFEFFFVQGDDFITAKIPLVILLGIVCGLASLYFTRVMNMMENFFGRFNGRPWLKTLIGCVILSGLVFLFPPLYGEGYDSIMGLCLLYT
;
A
#
# COMPACT_ATOMS: atom_id res chain seq x y z
N ARG A 1 10.25 18.03 4.27
CA ARG A 1 8.96 17.31 4.33
C ARG A 1 8.41 16.91 2.94
N ARG A 2 8.74 17.64 1.86
CA ARG A 2 8.32 17.42 0.45
C ARG A 2 8.91 16.16 -0.21
N GLN A 3 10.07 15.68 0.20
CA GLN A 3 10.85 14.59 -0.41
C GLN A 3 10.40 13.16 -0.04
N ARG A 4 9.58 12.94 0.98
CA ARG A 4 9.39 11.60 1.55
C ARG A 4 8.46 10.68 0.75
N GLN A 5 7.48 11.21 0.04
CA GLN A 5 6.55 10.38 -0.76
C GLN A 5 7.15 10.04 -2.14
N MET A 6 7.89 10.98 -2.75
CA MET A 6 8.75 10.69 -3.90
C MET A 6 9.85 9.68 -3.57
N CYS A 7 10.47 9.79 -2.37
CA CYS A 7 11.52 8.89 -1.94
C CYS A 7 11.15 7.40 -1.97
N ILE A 8 9.88 7.01 -1.79
CA ILE A 8 9.52 5.59 -1.79
C ILE A 8 9.62 5.04 -3.19
N ARG A 9 8.92 5.64 -4.14
CA ARG A 9 8.90 5.17 -5.51
C ARG A 9 10.27 5.31 -6.15
N ASP A 10 10.95 6.44 -5.96
CA ASP A 10 12.32 6.64 -6.43
C ASP A 10 13.30 5.69 -5.73
N SER A 11 13.13 5.43 -4.42
CA SER A 11 13.93 4.43 -3.71
C SER A 11 13.65 3.02 -4.20
N ILE A 12 12.37 2.66 -4.42
CA ILE A 12 11.99 1.37 -4.98
C ILE A 12 12.59 1.21 -6.38
N HIS A 13 12.40 2.19 -7.27
CA HIS A 13 12.94 2.16 -8.62
C HIS A 13 14.47 2.19 -8.65
N THR A 14 15.11 2.94 -7.75
CA THR A 14 16.57 3.00 -7.66
C THR A 14 17.14 1.68 -7.13
N ILE A 15 16.55 1.12 -6.08
CA ILE A 15 16.97 -0.17 -5.51
C ILE A 15 16.68 -1.30 -6.52
N SER A 16 15.48 -1.34 -7.08
CA SER A 16 15.10 -2.31 -8.10
C SER A 16 15.99 -2.18 -9.33
N GLY A 17 16.18 -0.97 -9.87
CA GLY A 17 17.03 -0.71 -11.02
C GLY A 17 18.50 -1.07 -10.79
N ALA A 18 19.05 -0.77 -9.61
CA ALA A 18 20.41 -1.14 -9.25
C ALA A 18 20.60 -2.66 -9.11
N LEU A 19 19.57 -3.37 -8.62
CA LEU A 19 19.59 -4.83 -8.44
C LEU A 19 19.29 -5.57 -9.75
N THR A 20 18.42 -5.02 -10.61
CA THR A 20 18.00 -5.67 -11.86
C THR A 20 18.81 -5.22 -13.08
N ALA A 21 19.62 -4.18 -13.01
CA ALA A 21 20.42 -3.64 -14.13
C ALA A 21 21.34 -4.69 -14.79
N HIS A 22 21.63 -5.80 -14.12
CA HIS A 22 22.44 -6.91 -14.65
C HIS A 22 21.67 -8.24 -14.74
N ILE A 23 20.35 -8.21 -14.60
CA ILE A 23 19.52 -9.42 -14.54
C ILE A 23 18.47 -9.34 -15.65
N ASP A 24 18.70 -10.08 -16.74
CA ASP A 24 17.69 -10.27 -17.78
C ASP A 24 16.53 -11.11 -17.28
N ILE A 25 15.32 -10.55 -17.33
CA ILE A 25 14.07 -11.14 -16.85
C ILE A 25 13.73 -12.44 -17.60
N HIS A 26 14.24 -12.63 -18.81
CA HIS A 26 13.97 -13.78 -19.66
C HIS A 26 15.01 -14.92 -19.58
N SER A 27 16.15 -14.70 -18.95
CA SER A 27 17.10 -15.79 -18.68
C SER A 27 16.80 -16.32 -17.28
N GLY A 28 16.41 -17.57 -17.14
CA GLY A 28 16.04 -18.24 -15.87
C GLY A 28 17.11 -18.14 -14.76
N ASN A 29 17.32 -16.94 -14.30
CA ASN A 29 18.34 -16.59 -13.34
C ASN A 29 17.86 -16.94 -11.91
N TYR A 30 18.56 -17.85 -11.25
CA TYR A 30 18.34 -18.21 -9.84
C TYR A 30 18.37 -17.00 -8.88
N LEU A 31 18.90 -15.85 -9.31
CA LEU A 31 18.86 -14.59 -8.59
C LEU A 31 17.45 -14.09 -8.30
N TYR A 32 16.48 -14.39 -9.18
CA TYR A 32 15.05 -14.07 -8.93
C TYR A 32 14.47 -14.79 -7.72
N ILE A 33 15.01 -15.94 -7.37
CA ILE A 33 14.59 -16.69 -6.18
C ILE A 33 15.23 -16.11 -4.92
N LEU A 34 16.49 -15.66 -5.04
CA LEU A 34 17.28 -15.20 -3.90
C LEU A 34 16.94 -13.78 -3.46
N LEU A 35 16.68 -12.85 -4.41
CA LEU A 35 16.43 -11.44 -4.13
C LEU A 35 15.21 -11.20 -3.22
N PRO A 36 14.00 -11.73 -3.50
CA PRO A 36 12.84 -11.53 -2.61
C PRO A 36 13.09 -12.10 -1.21
N THR A 37 13.77 -13.26 -1.13
CA THR A 37 14.13 -13.87 0.15
C THR A 37 15.05 -12.96 0.97
N LEU A 38 16.09 -12.39 0.33
CA LEU A 38 17.00 -11.44 0.98
C LEU A 38 16.26 -10.19 1.45
N GLY A 39 15.39 -9.61 0.61
CA GLY A 39 14.60 -8.45 0.96
C GLY A 39 13.73 -8.66 2.19
N VAL A 40 13.01 -9.78 2.24
CA VAL A 40 12.17 -10.12 3.40
C VAL A 40 13.01 -10.37 4.66
N VAL A 41 14.16 -11.06 4.54
CA VAL A 41 15.05 -11.31 5.68
C VAL A 41 15.64 -10.00 6.21
N ILE A 42 16.13 -9.12 5.34
CA ILE A 42 16.68 -7.81 5.73
C ILE A 42 15.60 -6.99 6.44
N THR A 43 14.39 -6.95 5.90
CA THR A 43 13.26 -6.25 6.50
C THR A 43 12.87 -6.86 7.85
N ALA A 44 12.86 -8.18 7.97
CA ALA A 44 12.57 -8.87 9.24
C ALA A 44 13.63 -8.55 10.31
N LEU A 45 14.91 -8.51 9.93
CA LEU A 45 16.00 -8.09 10.81
C LEU A 45 15.87 -6.63 11.24
N TYR A 46 15.59 -5.73 10.29
CA TYR A 46 15.36 -4.31 10.55
C TYR A 46 14.22 -4.10 11.56
N VAL A 47 13.08 -4.75 11.33
CA VAL A 47 11.92 -4.66 12.22
C VAL A 47 12.25 -5.20 13.61
N ARG A 48 12.93 -6.34 13.69
CA ARG A 48 13.25 -6.99 14.97
C ARG A 48 14.25 -6.21 15.80
N PHE A 49 15.31 -5.68 15.19
CA PHE A 49 16.42 -5.06 15.93
C PHE A 49 16.21 -3.57 16.13
N MET A 50 15.69 -2.84 15.14
CA MET A 50 15.56 -1.38 15.22
C MET A 50 14.18 -0.93 15.67
N VAL A 51 13.12 -1.56 15.19
CA VAL A 51 11.76 -1.09 15.46
C VAL A 51 11.22 -1.66 16.77
N LYS A 52 11.53 -2.92 17.09
CA LYS A 52 11.09 -3.64 18.29
C LYS A 52 9.57 -3.58 18.52
N ASP A 53 8.80 -3.39 17.46
CA ASP A 53 7.35 -3.30 17.48
C ASP A 53 6.76 -4.21 16.37
N ASN A 54 5.55 -4.71 16.58
CA ASN A 54 4.89 -5.51 15.56
C ASN A 54 4.40 -4.58 14.44
N ILE A 55 5.06 -4.61 13.28
CA ILE A 55 4.55 -4.00 12.05
C ILE A 55 3.61 -5.04 11.41
N SER A 56 2.39 -5.11 11.88
CA SER A 56 1.34 -5.87 11.21
C SER A 56 0.58 -4.95 10.23
N HIS A 57 -0.39 -5.49 9.52
CA HIS A 57 -1.20 -4.78 8.51
C HIS A 57 -1.41 -3.30 8.81
N GLY A 58 -0.80 -2.39 8.01
CA GLY A 58 -0.72 -0.96 8.30
C GLY A 58 -2.08 -0.31 8.54
N VAL A 59 -3.08 -0.62 7.69
CA VAL A 59 -4.44 -0.08 7.78
C VAL A 59 -5.17 -0.59 9.03
N THR A 60 -5.06 -1.88 9.34
CA THR A 60 -5.67 -2.48 10.54
C THR A 60 -5.13 -1.84 11.82
N ARG A 61 -3.85 -1.46 11.85
CA ARG A 61 -3.26 -0.72 12.97
C ARG A 61 -3.79 0.71 13.10
N VAL A 62 -4.07 1.37 11.99
CA VAL A 62 -4.72 2.69 12.03
C VAL A 62 -6.11 2.56 12.63
N LEU A 63 -6.90 1.59 12.19
CA LEU A 63 -8.23 1.29 12.75
C LEU A 63 -8.16 0.98 14.25
N TRP A 64 -7.22 0.13 14.65
CA TRP A 64 -7.00 -0.17 16.06
C TRP A 64 -6.63 1.08 16.87
N ALA A 65 -5.77 1.95 16.34
CA ALA A 65 -5.37 3.18 17.01
C ALA A 65 -6.54 4.16 17.13
N ILE A 66 -7.42 4.23 16.13
CA ILE A 66 -8.64 5.05 16.16
C ILE A 66 -9.58 4.54 17.26
N SER A 67 -9.83 3.21 17.30
CA SER A 67 -10.81 2.61 18.21
C SER A 67 -10.31 2.50 19.65
N GLN A 68 -9.06 2.11 19.87
CA GLN A 68 -8.53 1.75 21.20
C GLN A 68 -7.54 2.75 21.78
N ASN A 69 -6.81 3.50 20.97
CA ASN A 69 -5.70 4.35 21.41
C ASN A 69 -5.92 5.84 21.18
N LYS A 70 -7.18 6.30 21.19
CA LYS A 70 -7.53 7.72 21.01
C LYS A 70 -6.83 8.35 19.79
N SER A 71 -6.70 7.60 18.71
CA SER A 71 -6.04 7.99 17.45
C SER A 71 -4.54 8.33 17.58
N ARG A 72 -3.86 7.86 18.61
CA ARG A 72 -2.42 8.10 18.82
C ARG A 72 -1.58 7.01 18.20
N LEU A 73 -0.72 7.39 17.28
CA LEU A 73 0.27 6.53 16.64
C LEU A 73 1.69 6.89 17.09
N LYS A 74 2.56 5.88 17.23
CA LYS A 74 3.95 6.08 17.64
C LYS A 74 4.73 6.87 16.60
N ARG A 75 5.65 7.74 17.02
CA ARG A 75 6.42 8.63 16.14
C ARG A 75 7.29 7.89 15.13
N HIS A 76 7.89 6.77 15.50
CA HIS A 76 8.74 6.00 14.59
C HIS A 76 7.97 5.48 13.37
N ASN A 77 6.65 5.26 13.46
CA ASN A 77 5.82 4.79 12.36
C ASN A 77 5.72 5.78 11.18
N MET A 78 6.15 7.02 11.38
CA MET A 78 6.23 8.03 10.31
C MET A 78 7.29 7.68 9.23
N TYR A 79 8.23 6.79 9.52
CA TYR A 79 9.32 6.41 8.60
C TYR A 79 9.61 4.91 8.57
N THR A 80 9.33 4.16 9.65
CA THR A 80 9.70 2.74 9.73
C THR A 80 8.94 1.88 8.74
N SER A 81 7.64 2.11 8.59
CA SER A 81 6.79 1.37 7.64
C SER A 81 7.24 1.61 6.20
N LEU A 82 7.60 2.86 5.91
CA LEU A 82 8.09 3.31 4.63
C LEU A 82 9.41 2.60 4.24
N LEU A 83 10.40 2.64 5.12
CA LEU A 83 11.69 2.02 4.89
C LEU A 83 11.56 0.50 4.74
N ALA A 84 10.77 -0.15 5.60
CA ALA A 84 10.54 -1.58 5.53
C ALA A 84 9.92 -2.01 4.20
N SER A 85 8.87 -1.30 3.75
CA SER A 85 8.22 -1.62 2.47
C SER A 85 9.11 -1.34 1.27
N SER A 86 9.85 -0.21 1.26
CA SER A 86 10.76 0.13 0.17
C SER A 86 11.85 -0.92 -0.03
N VAL A 87 12.41 -1.44 1.07
CA VAL A 87 13.38 -2.53 1.00
C VAL A 87 12.71 -3.81 0.47
N THR A 88 11.57 -4.21 1.04
CA THR A 88 10.89 -5.43 0.61
C THR A 88 10.52 -5.41 -0.86
N ILE A 89 9.91 -4.32 -1.34
CA ILE A 89 9.47 -4.16 -2.73
C ILE A 89 10.67 -4.01 -3.66
N GLY A 90 11.68 -3.20 -3.27
CA GLY A 90 12.89 -3.00 -4.06
C GLY A 90 13.69 -4.28 -4.32
N PHE A 91 13.63 -5.24 -3.41
CA PHE A 91 14.19 -6.59 -3.60
C PHE A 91 13.21 -7.56 -4.30
N GLY A 92 12.07 -7.09 -4.79
CA GLY A 92 11.11 -7.90 -5.55
C GLY A 92 10.11 -8.67 -4.70
N GLY A 93 9.94 -8.31 -3.43
CA GLY A 93 8.85 -8.85 -2.61
C GLY A 93 7.49 -8.42 -3.16
N SER A 94 6.57 -9.36 -3.32
CA SER A 94 5.22 -9.12 -3.86
C SER A 94 4.33 -8.47 -2.81
N VAL A 95 4.41 -7.15 -2.69
CA VAL A 95 3.67 -6.35 -1.70
C VAL A 95 3.31 -5.00 -2.30
N GLY A 96 2.10 -4.50 -2.02
CA GLY A 96 1.68 -3.15 -2.40
C GLY A 96 2.22 -2.08 -1.44
N ALA A 97 2.49 -0.89 -1.97
CA ALA A 97 2.97 0.26 -1.21
C ALA A 97 1.84 1.01 -0.48
N GLU A 98 0.57 0.78 -0.83
CA GLU A 98 -0.59 1.54 -0.37
C GLU A 98 -0.77 1.45 1.16
N GLY A 99 -0.69 0.24 1.72
CA GLY A 99 -0.81 0.01 3.16
C GLY A 99 0.23 0.78 3.99
N PRO A 100 1.52 0.64 3.69
CA PRO A 100 2.59 1.42 4.31
C PRO A 100 2.42 2.93 4.20
N ILE A 101 1.92 3.43 3.07
CA ILE A 101 1.73 4.86 2.84
C ILE A 101 0.57 5.41 3.64
N VAL A 102 -0.57 4.72 3.64
CA VAL A 102 -1.71 5.08 4.51
C VAL A 102 -1.28 5.13 5.97
N TYR A 103 -0.52 4.13 6.41
CA TYR A 103 -0.02 4.08 7.79
C TYR A 103 0.94 5.22 8.12
N THR A 104 1.87 5.52 7.23
CA THR A 104 2.82 6.64 7.38
C THR A 104 2.10 7.99 7.39
N GLY A 105 1.18 8.21 6.44
CA GLY A 105 0.36 9.43 6.39
C GLY A 105 -0.47 9.61 7.66
N SER A 106 -1.15 8.56 8.09
CA SER A 106 -1.90 8.53 9.36
C SER A 106 -1.03 8.83 10.58
N ALA A 107 0.19 8.27 10.62
CA ALA A 107 1.13 8.53 11.71
C ALA A 107 1.61 9.99 11.72
N ILE A 108 1.81 10.61 10.55
CA ILE A 108 2.14 12.03 10.44
C ILE A 108 0.99 12.87 10.98
N GLY A 109 -0.25 12.61 10.55
CA GLY A 109 -1.45 13.31 11.03
C GLY A 109 -1.63 13.20 12.53
N SER A 110 -1.50 11.96 13.06
CA SER A 110 -1.57 11.69 14.51
C SER A 110 -0.52 12.46 15.33
N ASN A 111 0.74 12.42 14.88
CA ASN A 111 1.83 13.07 15.62
C ASN A 111 1.76 14.60 15.52
N LEU A 112 1.31 15.14 14.37
CA LEU A 112 1.08 16.57 14.22
C LEU A 112 -0.02 17.05 15.18
N GLY A 113 -1.18 16.40 15.19
CA GLY A 113 -2.26 16.76 16.09
C GLY A 113 -1.92 16.57 17.57
N SER A 114 -1.13 15.55 17.90
CA SER A 114 -0.63 15.33 19.27
C SER A 114 0.35 16.42 19.70
N ALA A 115 1.18 16.95 18.80
CA ALA A 115 2.09 18.06 19.08
C ALA A 115 1.35 19.35 19.43
N PHE A 116 0.20 19.58 18.80
CA PHE A 116 -0.69 20.71 19.11
C PHE A 116 -1.72 20.40 20.21
N ARG A 117 -1.60 19.27 20.91
CA ARG A 117 -2.48 18.84 22.01
C ARG A 117 -3.97 18.86 21.64
N MET A 118 -4.30 18.47 20.44
CA MET A 118 -5.67 18.46 19.94
C MET A 118 -6.53 17.38 20.62
N SER A 119 -7.85 17.59 20.64
CA SER A 119 -8.80 16.62 21.18
C SER A 119 -8.80 15.30 20.40
N PRO A 120 -9.17 14.16 20.99
CA PRO A 120 -9.18 12.87 20.32
C PRO A 120 -10.05 12.85 19.05
N LYS A 121 -11.16 13.60 19.02
CA LYS A 121 -12.04 13.72 17.84
C LYS A 121 -11.34 14.41 16.68
N VAL A 122 -10.65 15.53 16.94
CA VAL A 122 -9.87 16.26 15.94
C VAL A 122 -8.67 15.41 15.50
N LEU A 123 -8.06 14.69 16.43
CA LEU A 123 -6.93 13.81 16.13
C LEU A 123 -7.33 12.69 15.15
N MET A 124 -8.53 12.12 15.31
CA MET A 124 -9.08 11.12 14.40
C MET A 124 -9.24 11.68 12.97
N ILE A 125 -9.74 12.91 12.84
CA ILE A 125 -9.85 13.57 11.52
C ILE A 125 -8.47 13.81 10.91
N LEU A 126 -7.48 14.24 11.70
CA LEU A 126 -6.12 14.46 11.22
C LEU A 126 -5.42 13.15 10.78
N VAL A 127 -5.70 12.05 11.47
CA VAL A 127 -5.26 10.71 11.05
C VAL A 127 -5.85 10.37 9.69
N GLY A 128 -7.15 10.63 9.50
CA GLY A 128 -7.82 10.48 8.22
C GLY A 128 -7.23 11.40 7.13
N CYS A 129 -7.00 12.68 7.43
CA CYS A 129 -6.36 13.61 6.49
C CYS A 129 -4.99 13.10 6.02
N GLY A 130 -4.21 12.53 6.93
CA GLY A 130 -2.92 11.93 6.60
C GLY A 130 -3.04 10.71 5.68
N ALA A 131 -4.02 9.83 5.93
CA ALA A 131 -4.33 8.69 5.09
C ALA A 131 -4.81 9.12 3.69
N ALA A 132 -5.78 10.04 3.63
CA ALA A 132 -6.32 10.58 2.38
C ALA A 132 -5.22 11.24 1.52
N ALA A 133 -4.37 12.05 2.16
CA ALA A 133 -3.23 12.66 1.49
C ALA A 133 -2.24 11.63 0.94
N GLY A 134 -1.99 10.54 1.67
CA GLY A 134 -1.13 9.45 1.23
C GLY A 134 -1.62 8.82 -0.06
N ILE A 135 -2.87 8.38 -0.08
CA ILE A 135 -3.50 7.75 -1.26
C ILE A 135 -3.63 8.74 -2.42
N ALA A 136 -4.14 9.96 -2.14
CA ALA A 136 -4.30 10.97 -3.18
C ALA A 136 -2.99 11.38 -3.84
N GLY A 137 -1.88 11.39 -3.08
CA GLY A 137 -0.56 11.73 -3.59
C GLY A 137 0.01 10.68 -4.54
N ILE A 138 -0.22 9.37 -4.28
CA ILE A 138 0.29 8.31 -5.15
C ILE A 138 -0.52 8.21 -6.43
N PHE A 139 -1.84 8.07 -6.29
CA PHE A 139 -2.72 7.88 -7.45
C PHE A 139 -3.07 9.18 -8.17
N LYS A 140 -2.64 10.34 -7.64
CA LYS A 140 -3.01 11.67 -8.14
C LYS A 140 -4.52 11.86 -8.25
N ALA A 141 -5.28 11.21 -7.37
CA ALA A 141 -6.72 11.11 -7.38
C ALA A 141 -7.30 11.59 -6.03
N PRO A 142 -7.56 12.91 -5.85
CA PRO A 142 -7.98 13.46 -4.56
C PRO A 142 -9.31 12.91 -4.06
N ILE A 143 -10.29 12.76 -4.94
CA ILE A 143 -11.63 12.25 -4.57
C ILE A 143 -11.52 10.78 -4.15
N ALA A 144 -10.76 9.97 -4.89
CA ALA A 144 -10.56 8.56 -4.55
C ALA A 144 -9.82 8.39 -3.20
N GLY A 145 -8.81 9.23 -2.93
CA GLY A 145 -8.10 9.22 -1.64
C GLY A 145 -9.00 9.59 -0.46
N MET A 146 -9.89 10.57 -0.64
CA MET A 146 -10.89 10.93 0.37
C MET A 146 -11.89 9.79 0.60
N LEU A 147 -12.50 9.25 -0.46
CA LEU A 147 -13.49 8.18 -0.37
C LEU A 147 -12.90 6.90 0.24
N PHE A 148 -11.72 6.51 -0.20
CA PHE A 148 -10.98 5.39 0.39
C PHE A 148 -10.83 5.55 1.90
N THR A 149 -10.45 6.74 2.35
CA THR A 149 -10.21 6.99 3.77
C THR A 149 -11.50 6.96 4.58
N LEU A 150 -12.59 7.52 4.05
CA LEU A 150 -13.90 7.48 4.70
C LEU A 150 -14.41 6.05 4.87
N GLU A 151 -14.28 5.24 3.82
CA GLU A 151 -14.74 3.86 3.82
C GLU A 151 -13.86 2.97 4.70
N VAL A 152 -12.53 3.01 4.50
CA VAL A 152 -11.59 2.10 5.17
C VAL A 152 -11.39 2.45 6.63
N LEU A 153 -11.35 3.72 6.99
CA LEU A 153 -11.21 4.16 8.39
C LEU A 153 -12.55 4.32 9.11
N MET A 154 -13.67 4.03 8.42
CA MET A 154 -15.03 4.12 8.97
C MET A 154 -15.31 5.47 9.64
N LEU A 155 -14.83 6.55 9.02
CA LEU A 155 -15.07 7.89 9.52
C LEU A 155 -16.49 8.34 9.18
N GLU A 156 -17.11 9.07 10.12
CA GLU A 156 -18.45 9.61 9.89
C GLU A 156 -18.48 10.62 8.74
N LEU A 157 -19.46 10.48 7.85
CA LEU A 157 -19.70 11.37 6.71
C LEU A 157 -20.36 12.67 7.20
N THR A 158 -19.58 13.52 7.85
CA THR A 158 -20.01 14.84 8.28
C THR A 158 -19.24 15.92 7.52
N THR A 159 -19.82 17.11 7.36
CA THR A 159 -19.10 18.25 6.75
C THR A 159 -17.81 18.58 7.48
N VAL A 160 -17.78 18.34 8.80
CA VAL A 160 -16.59 18.54 9.64
C VAL A 160 -15.47 17.56 9.31
N SER A 161 -15.79 16.35 8.86
CA SER A 161 -14.80 15.32 8.47
C SER A 161 -14.43 15.45 6.99
N VAL A 162 -15.40 15.58 6.10
CA VAL A 162 -15.22 15.53 4.64
C VAL A 162 -14.36 16.68 4.12
N MET A 163 -14.62 17.92 4.59
CA MET A 163 -13.89 19.09 4.10
C MET A 163 -12.38 19.04 4.39
N PRO A 164 -11.91 18.78 5.61
CA PRO A 164 -10.46 18.65 5.86
C PRO A 164 -9.81 17.50 5.08
N LEU A 165 -10.52 16.37 4.92
CA LEU A 165 -10.02 15.25 4.14
C LEU A 165 -9.83 15.63 2.67
N LEU A 166 -10.82 16.28 2.08
CA LEU A 166 -10.78 16.72 0.69
C LEU A 166 -9.66 17.74 0.45
N ILE A 167 -9.53 18.75 1.30
CA ILE A 167 -8.46 19.74 1.21
C ILE A 167 -7.09 19.09 1.31
N SER A 168 -6.92 18.16 2.25
CA SER A 168 -5.67 17.41 2.42
C SER A 168 -5.34 16.55 1.19
N ALA A 169 -6.35 15.89 0.62
CA ALA A 169 -6.19 15.07 -0.58
C ALA A 169 -5.84 15.91 -1.82
N ILE A 170 -6.54 17.03 -2.03
CA ILE A 170 -6.27 17.95 -3.16
C ILE A 170 -4.85 18.52 -3.05
N THR A 171 -4.47 19.03 -1.87
CA THR A 171 -3.13 19.60 -1.68
C THR A 171 -2.04 18.54 -1.91
N SER A 172 -2.24 17.30 -1.48
CA SER A 172 -1.29 16.22 -1.71
C SER A 172 -1.17 15.87 -3.19
N ALA A 173 -2.29 15.70 -3.89
CA ALA A 173 -2.30 15.42 -5.32
C ALA A 173 -1.65 16.56 -6.13
N THR A 174 -1.98 17.82 -5.81
CA THR A 174 -1.38 19.00 -6.46
C THR A 174 0.14 19.00 -6.28
N ILE A 175 0.63 18.71 -5.07
CA ILE A 175 2.05 18.63 -4.81
C ILE A 175 2.68 17.46 -5.59
N ALA A 176 2.00 16.31 -5.67
CA ALA A 176 2.46 15.17 -6.47
C ALA A 176 2.58 15.54 -7.96
N TYR A 177 1.58 16.21 -8.55
CA TYR A 177 1.65 16.73 -9.92
C TYR A 177 2.84 17.66 -10.16
N MET A 178 3.14 18.54 -9.23
CA MET A 178 4.26 19.48 -9.36
C MET A 178 5.63 18.78 -9.38
N TYR A 179 5.77 17.62 -8.76
CA TYR A 179 7.04 16.89 -8.68
C TYR A 179 7.19 15.78 -9.70
N THR A 180 6.14 15.01 -9.97
CA THR A 180 6.16 13.86 -10.88
C THR A 180 5.57 14.15 -12.25
N GLY A 181 5.17 15.41 -12.49
CA GLY A 181 4.51 15.80 -13.74
C GLY A 181 3.09 15.25 -13.88
N TYR A 182 2.50 15.46 -15.05
CA TYR A 182 1.10 15.11 -15.35
C TYR A 182 0.91 13.67 -15.82
N SER A 183 1.91 12.81 -15.71
CA SER A 183 1.74 11.38 -16.03
C SER A 183 0.74 10.75 -15.06
N PHE A 184 -0.28 10.09 -15.60
CA PHE A 184 -1.20 9.25 -14.83
C PHE A 184 -0.54 7.89 -14.57
N GLU A 185 -0.90 7.26 -13.44
CA GLU A 185 -0.41 5.90 -13.14
C GLU A 185 -0.99 4.87 -14.11
N PHE A 186 -2.22 5.06 -14.53
CA PHE A 186 -2.90 4.19 -15.48
C PHE A 186 -3.29 4.97 -16.72
N PHE A 187 -2.78 4.53 -17.87
CA PHE A 187 -3.25 5.01 -19.16
C PHE A 187 -4.52 4.24 -19.52
N PHE A 188 -5.58 4.96 -19.79
CA PHE A 188 -6.80 4.38 -20.34
C PHE A 188 -7.21 5.21 -21.56
N VAL A 189 -7.65 4.51 -22.60
CA VAL A 189 -8.29 5.15 -23.74
C VAL A 189 -9.72 5.43 -23.32
N GLN A 190 -10.14 6.68 -23.42
CA GLN A 190 -11.53 7.06 -23.15
C GLN A 190 -12.40 6.33 -24.17
N GLY A 191 -13.12 5.31 -23.70
CA GLY A 191 -14.06 4.56 -24.54
C GLY A 191 -15.29 5.39 -24.90
N ASP A 192 -16.14 4.80 -25.72
CA ASP A 192 -17.43 5.37 -26.10
C ASP A 192 -18.25 5.80 -24.89
N ASP A 193 -19.12 6.78 -25.08
CA ASP A 193 -20.04 7.25 -24.07
C ASP A 193 -20.84 6.11 -23.43
N PHE A 194 -21.17 6.27 -22.15
CA PHE A 194 -21.92 5.27 -21.41
C PHE A 194 -23.29 5.02 -22.03
N ILE A 195 -23.48 3.86 -22.66
CA ILE A 195 -24.73 3.46 -23.28
C ILE A 195 -25.55 2.67 -22.26
N THR A 196 -26.83 3.06 -22.08
CA THR A 196 -27.77 2.42 -21.13
C THR A 196 -27.90 0.90 -21.35
N ALA A 197 -27.71 0.43 -22.59
CA ALA A 197 -27.69 -1.00 -22.91
C ALA A 197 -26.54 -1.79 -22.24
N LYS A 198 -25.49 -1.13 -21.74
CA LYS A 198 -24.38 -1.76 -21.03
C LYS A 198 -24.65 -1.98 -19.53
N ILE A 199 -25.77 -1.47 -18.99
CA ILE A 199 -26.12 -1.61 -17.54
C ILE A 199 -26.14 -3.07 -17.08
N PRO A 200 -26.73 -4.06 -17.79
CA PRO A 200 -26.72 -5.44 -17.34
C PRO A 200 -25.30 -6.02 -17.21
N LEU A 201 -24.41 -5.62 -18.11
CA LEU A 201 -22.98 -6.05 -18.07
C LEU A 201 -22.25 -5.46 -16.86
N VAL A 202 -22.54 -4.20 -16.51
CA VAL A 202 -21.98 -3.56 -15.31
C VAL A 202 -22.45 -4.25 -14.03
N ILE A 203 -23.74 -4.62 -13.97
CA ILE A 203 -24.28 -5.39 -12.84
C ILE A 203 -23.60 -6.76 -12.74
N LEU A 204 -23.46 -7.46 -13.86
CA LEU A 204 -22.76 -8.75 -13.91
C LEU A 204 -21.30 -8.62 -13.45
N LEU A 205 -20.61 -7.59 -13.93
CA LEU A 205 -19.25 -7.28 -13.49
C LEU A 205 -19.18 -7.05 -11.98
N GLY A 206 -20.11 -6.29 -11.41
CA GLY A 206 -20.21 -6.08 -9.96
C GLY A 206 -20.36 -7.36 -9.16
N ILE A 207 -21.20 -8.29 -9.65
CA ILE A 207 -21.40 -9.61 -9.02
C ILE A 207 -20.09 -10.42 -9.08
N VAL A 208 -19.42 -10.46 -10.23
CA VAL A 208 -18.14 -11.19 -10.39
C VAL A 208 -17.07 -10.61 -9.49
N CYS A 209 -16.94 -9.29 -9.44
CA CYS A 209 -16.00 -8.59 -8.54
C CYS A 209 -16.31 -8.90 -7.07
N GLY A 210 -17.60 -8.92 -6.68
CA GLY A 210 -18.02 -9.28 -5.32
C GLY A 210 -17.64 -10.71 -4.94
N LEU A 211 -17.84 -11.67 -5.84
CA LEU A 211 -17.42 -13.07 -5.64
C LEU A 211 -15.90 -13.20 -5.56
N ALA A 212 -15.17 -12.50 -6.41
CA ALA A 212 -13.70 -12.46 -6.39
C ALA A 212 -13.17 -11.88 -5.05
N SER A 213 -13.78 -10.81 -4.57
CA SER A 213 -13.44 -10.19 -3.27
C SER A 213 -13.70 -11.15 -2.11
N LEU A 214 -14.83 -11.86 -2.12
CA LEU A 214 -15.15 -12.87 -1.11
C LEU A 214 -14.16 -14.03 -1.13
N TYR A 215 -13.77 -14.51 -2.30
CA TYR A 215 -12.75 -15.54 -2.47
C TYR A 215 -11.40 -15.06 -1.91
N PHE A 216 -10.96 -13.86 -2.30
CA PHE A 216 -9.71 -13.28 -1.82
C PHE A 216 -9.67 -13.17 -0.30
N THR A 217 -10.73 -12.64 0.32
CA THR A 217 -10.84 -12.50 1.77
C THR A 217 -10.77 -13.84 2.49
N ARG A 218 -11.45 -14.87 1.95
CA ARG A 218 -11.39 -16.23 2.53
C ARG A 218 -9.99 -16.83 2.45
N VAL A 219 -9.32 -16.69 1.31
CA VAL A 219 -7.95 -17.19 1.12
C VAL A 219 -6.98 -16.46 2.05
N MET A 220 -7.09 -15.13 2.17
CA MET A 220 -6.26 -14.34 3.09
C MET A 220 -6.42 -14.80 4.54
N ASN A 221 -7.66 -14.95 5.03
CA ASN A 221 -7.93 -15.42 6.38
C ASN A 221 -7.43 -16.87 6.59
N MET A 222 -7.57 -17.73 5.58
CA MET A 222 -7.04 -19.10 5.64
C MET A 222 -5.52 -19.10 5.75
N MET A 223 -4.82 -18.28 4.98
CA MET A 223 -3.37 -18.13 5.03
C MET A 223 -2.92 -17.55 6.38
N GLU A 224 -3.59 -16.53 6.88
CA GLU A 224 -3.29 -15.94 8.19
C GLU A 224 -3.43 -16.99 9.31
N ASN A 225 -4.51 -17.75 9.31
CA ASN A 225 -4.73 -18.84 10.27
C ASN A 225 -3.69 -19.97 10.13
N PHE A 226 -3.31 -20.33 8.91
CA PHE A 226 -2.28 -21.33 8.64
C PHE A 226 -0.93 -20.89 9.21
N PHE A 227 -0.50 -19.69 8.87
CA PHE A 227 0.76 -19.14 9.39
C PHE A 227 0.67 -18.78 10.89
N GLY A 228 -0.51 -18.51 11.43
CA GLY A 228 -0.76 -18.30 12.85
C GLY A 228 -0.39 -19.49 13.71
N ARG A 229 -0.47 -20.73 13.18
CA ARG A 229 -0.06 -21.94 13.89
C ARG A 229 1.45 -21.99 14.20
N PHE A 230 2.26 -21.24 13.46
CA PHE A 230 3.73 -21.18 13.64
C PHE A 230 4.19 -20.03 14.55
N ASN A 231 3.29 -19.42 15.35
CA ASN A 231 3.61 -18.29 16.22
C ASN A 231 4.71 -18.57 17.27
N GLY A 232 4.95 -19.83 17.63
CA GLY A 232 6.04 -20.20 18.55
C GLY A 232 7.45 -20.05 17.96
N ARG A 233 7.59 -19.93 16.62
CA ARG A 233 8.88 -19.87 15.91
C ARG A 233 8.84 -18.84 14.78
N PRO A 234 8.98 -17.54 15.09
CA PRO A 234 8.81 -16.48 14.10
C PRO A 234 9.77 -16.57 12.91
N TRP A 235 11.01 -17.05 13.14
CA TRP A 235 12.00 -17.25 12.07
C TRP A 235 11.59 -18.35 11.09
N LEU A 236 11.02 -19.45 11.60
CA LEU A 236 10.55 -20.55 10.76
C LEU A 236 9.37 -20.08 9.88
N LYS A 237 8.47 -19.29 10.46
CA LYS A 237 7.37 -18.66 9.73
C LYS A 237 7.88 -17.81 8.57
N THR A 238 8.86 -16.94 8.83
CA THR A 238 9.48 -16.08 7.82
C THR A 238 10.17 -16.89 6.73
N LEU A 239 10.97 -17.89 7.08
CA LEU A 239 11.67 -18.76 6.11
C LEU A 239 10.69 -19.51 5.20
N ILE A 240 9.66 -20.15 5.77
CA ILE A 240 8.64 -20.84 4.98
C ILE A 240 7.95 -19.87 4.02
N GLY A 241 7.56 -18.70 4.51
CA GLY A 241 6.96 -17.66 3.69
C GLY A 241 7.87 -17.21 2.54
N CYS A 242 9.17 -17.02 2.81
CA CYS A 242 10.16 -16.66 1.80
C CYS A 242 10.30 -17.72 0.70
N VAL A 243 10.41 -19.00 1.09
CA VAL A 243 10.54 -20.12 0.13
C VAL A 243 9.30 -20.22 -0.77
N ILE A 244 8.11 -20.13 -0.18
CA ILE A 244 6.86 -20.15 -0.93
C ILE A 244 6.78 -18.94 -1.88
N LEU A 245 7.08 -17.74 -1.40
CA LEU A 245 7.06 -16.52 -2.20
C LEU A 245 8.06 -16.60 -3.37
N SER A 246 9.29 -17.01 -3.11
CA SER A 246 10.32 -17.17 -4.15
C SER A 246 9.92 -18.19 -5.20
N GLY A 247 9.33 -19.32 -4.78
CA GLY A 247 8.78 -20.32 -5.71
C GLY A 247 7.65 -19.77 -6.57
N LEU A 248 6.74 -18.99 -5.98
CA LEU A 248 5.65 -18.35 -6.71
C LEU A 248 6.15 -17.28 -7.69
N VAL A 249 7.10 -16.46 -7.29
CA VAL A 249 7.71 -15.43 -8.16
C VAL A 249 8.45 -16.08 -9.33
N PHE A 250 9.10 -17.23 -9.10
CA PHE A 250 9.75 -17.99 -10.18
C PHE A 250 8.73 -18.57 -11.17
N LEU A 251 7.61 -19.10 -10.71
CA LEU A 251 6.54 -19.65 -11.54
C LEU A 251 5.74 -18.54 -12.25
N PHE A 252 5.56 -17.41 -11.58
CA PHE A 252 4.76 -16.28 -12.05
C PHE A 252 5.55 -14.98 -11.93
N PRO A 253 6.42 -14.64 -12.91
CA PRO A 253 7.22 -13.42 -12.91
C PRO A 253 6.43 -12.11 -12.66
N PRO A 254 5.16 -11.98 -13.10
CA PRO A 254 4.33 -10.80 -12.79
C PRO A 254 4.10 -10.52 -11.30
N LEU A 255 4.38 -11.48 -10.42
CA LEU A 255 4.31 -11.30 -8.96
C LEU A 255 5.53 -10.56 -8.38
N TYR A 256 6.52 -10.23 -9.18
CA TYR A 256 7.72 -9.52 -8.74
C TYR A 256 7.41 -8.04 -8.48
N GLY A 257 7.64 -7.57 -7.26
CA GLY A 257 7.41 -6.18 -6.85
C GLY A 257 5.93 -5.82 -6.66
N GLU A 258 5.51 -4.67 -7.13
CA GLU A 258 4.15 -4.13 -6.95
C GLU A 258 3.13 -4.66 -7.99
N GLY A 259 3.60 -5.19 -9.12
CA GLY A 259 2.74 -5.73 -10.18
C GLY A 259 2.08 -4.69 -11.09
N TYR A 260 2.33 -3.39 -10.93
CA TYR A 260 1.74 -2.34 -11.77
C TYR A 260 2.10 -2.47 -13.25
N ASP A 261 3.34 -2.86 -13.57
CA ASP A 261 3.80 -3.04 -14.95
C ASP A 261 3.00 -4.14 -15.66
N SER A 262 2.66 -5.20 -14.93
CA SER A 262 1.84 -6.30 -15.46
C SER A 262 0.39 -5.86 -15.71
N ILE A 263 -0.17 -5.03 -14.83
CA ILE A 263 -1.52 -4.46 -15.00
C ILE A 263 -1.53 -3.53 -16.23
N MET A 264 -0.51 -2.68 -16.37
CA MET A 264 -0.38 -1.81 -17.54
C MET A 264 -0.26 -2.60 -18.85
N GLY A 265 0.55 -3.67 -18.85
CA GLY A 265 0.66 -4.56 -19.98
C GLY A 265 -0.66 -5.20 -20.40
N LEU A 266 -1.48 -5.61 -19.42
CA LEU A 266 -2.83 -6.13 -19.68
C LEU A 266 -3.77 -5.06 -20.24
N CYS A 267 -3.74 -3.83 -19.72
CA CYS A 267 -4.54 -2.74 -20.25
C CYS A 267 -4.18 -2.38 -21.70
N LEU A 268 -2.89 -2.40 -22.04
CA LEU A 268 -2.41 -2.12 -23.40
C LEU A 268 -2.72 -3.25 -24.40
N LEU A 269 -2.90 -4.49 -23.95
CA LEU A 269 -3.27 -5.61 -24.82
C LEU A 269 -4.73 -5.53 -25.29
N TYR A 270 -5.59 -4.77 -24.62
CA TYR A 270 -7.02 -4.61 -24.95
C TYR A 270 -7.35 -3.30 -25.67
N THR A 271 -6.35 -2.44 -25.91
CA THR A 271 -6.46 -1.21 -26.70
C THR A 271 -5.68 -1.31 -27.99
#